data_ba63eaea9d3cca7b186cd90aeb66fdbf
#
_entry.id   ba63eaea9d3cca7b186cd90aeb66fdbf
#
_cell.length_a   1.000
_cell.length_b   1.000
_cell.length_c   1.000
_cell.angle_alpha   90.00
_cell.angle_beta   90.00
_cell.angle_gamma   90.00
#
_symmetry.space_group_name_H-M   'P 1'
#
loop_
_entity.id
_entity.type
_entity.pdbx_description
1 polymer ?
#
loop_
_entity_poly.entity_id
_entity_poly.type
_entity_poly.pdbx_seq_one_letter_code
_entity_poly.pdbx_strand_id
1 'polypeptide(L)'
;VTNQFKAGSPDAKLIIVSNPLDVMTYVSYTASDFDPNHVMGMAGVLDTARYRAFLAMELDVSVRDIQALLMGGHGDTMVPLPRYTTIGGIPVTEMLDDDTIESIVERTKGGGGEIVNMMGTSAWYAPGAAAAEMAEAIIKDNKRVLPAAAYCDGEYGLNDMFIGVPVKLGADGVEEIIEVDLSDEEQDLMQTSADHVQANLDNLERLKSEGAIG
;
A
#
# COMPACT_ATOMS: atom_id res chain seq x y z
N VAL A 1 8.77 0.91 -20.82
CA VAL A 1 9.06 2.04 -19.92
C VAL A 1 10.18 1.64 -18.96
N THR A 2 10.00 0.61 -18.10
CA THR A 2 10.95 0.23 -17.04
C THR A 2 12.34 -0.08 -17.57
N ASN A 3 12.48 -0.86 -18.66
CA ASN A 3 13.76 -1.19 -19.31
C ASN A 3 14.50 0.05 -19.84
N GLN A 4 13.77 1.12 -20.22
CA GLN A 4 14.36 2.38 -20.66
C GLN A 4 14.91 3.18 -19.48
N PHE A 5 14.24 3.13 -18.34
CA PHE A 5 14.73 3.75 -17.10
C PHE A 5 16.04 3.12 -16.64
N LYS A 6 16.14 1.79 -16.62
CA LYS A 6 17.36 1.08 -16.23
C LYS A 6 18.57 1.56 -17.03
N ALA A 7 18.42 1.71 -18.36
CA ALA A 7 19.51 2.13 -19.23
C ALA A 7 20.02 3.55 -18.95
N GLY A 8 19.14 4.46 -18.52
CA GLY A 8 19.46 5.88 -18.27
C GLY A 8 19.71 6.23 -16.81
N SER A 9 19.21 5.42 -15.88
CA SER A 9 19.22 5.70 -14.43
C SER A 9 19.27 4.38 -13.62
N PRO A 10 20.41 3.68 -13.60
CA PRO A 10 20.53 2.35 -13.00
C PRO A 10 20.31 2.34 -11.47
N ASP A 11 20.50 3.47 -10.81
CA ASP A 11 20.35 3.61 -9.36
C ASP A 11 19.01 4.25 -8.95
N ALA A 12 18.05 4.38 -9.90
CA ALA A 12 16.78 5.00 -9.62
C ALA A 12 15.93 4.18 -8.64
N LYS A 13 15.13 4.88 -7.83
CA LYS A 13 14.07 4.25 -7.05
C LYS A 13 12.75 4.41 -7.81
N LEU A 14 12.01 3.29 -7.94
CA LEU A 14 10.76 3.25 -8.69
C LEU A 14 9.57 3.23 -7.72
N ILE A 15 8.70 4.24 -7.82
CA ILE A 15 7.41 4.28 -7.14
C ILE A 15 6.34 4.00 -8.18
N ILE A 16 5.75 2.82 -8.12
CA ILE A 16 4.71 2.38 -9.05
C ILE A 16 3.35 2.89 -8.56
N VAL A 17 2.55 3.43 -9.50
CA VAL A 17 1.22 4.00 -9.23
C VAL A 17 0.14 3.32 -10.09
N SER A 18 0.55 2.55 -11.10
CA SER A 18 -0.34 1.89 -12.05
C SER A 18 -1.06 0.71 -11.43
N ASN A 19 -2.35 0.53 -11.78
CA ASN A 19 -3.16 -0.60 -11.34
C ASN A 19 -3.21 -1.72 -12.41
N PRO A 20 -3.36 -3.00 -11.97
CA PRO A 20 -3.40 -3.50 -10.58
C PRO A 20 -2.03 -3.32 -9.90
N LEU A 21 -2.01 -2.59 -8.76
CA LEU A 21 -0.78 -2.04 -8.22
C LEU A 21 0.27 -3.07 -7.87
N ASP A 22 -0.09 -4.10 -7.09
CA ASP A 22 0.84 -5.11 -6.59
C ASP A 22 1.48 -5.88 -7.76
N VAL A 23 0.65 -6.27 -8.75
CA VAL A 23 1.11 -6.93 -9.99
C VAL A 23 1.99 -6.01 -10.82
N MET A 24 1.62 -4.74 -10.98
CA MET A 24 2.42 -3.80 -11.79
C MET A 24 3.74 -3.46 -11.11
N THR A 25 3.80 -3.50 -9.78
CA THR A 25 5.04 -3.39 -9.02
C THR A 25 5.94 -4.61 -9.27
N TYR A 26 5.39 -5.82 -9.20
CA TYR A 26 6.11 -7.05 -9.53
C TYR A 26 6.61 -7.08 -10.99
N VAL A 27 5.77 -6.68 -11.95
CA VAL A 27 6.17 -6.56 -13.37
C VAL A 27 7.32 -5.56 -13.54
N SER A 28 7.25 -4.44 -12.84
CA SER A 28 8.31 -3.42 -12.91
C SER A 28 9.61 -3.92 -12.31
N TYR A 29 9.56 -4.66 -11.21
CA TYR A 29 10.70 -5.32 -10.59
C TYR A 29 11.34 -6.33 -11.54
N THR A 30 10.57 -7.28 -12.03
CA THR A 30 11.09 -8.34 -12.93
C THR A 30 11.61 -7.80 -14.26
N ALA A 31 11.03 -6.72 -14.79
CA ALA A 31 11.48 -6.08 -16.01
C ALA A 31 12.71 -5.18 -15.81
N SER A 32 12.88 -4.57 -14.64
CA SER A 32 14.01 -3.67 -14.38
C SER A 32 15.28 -4.39 -13.98
N ASP A 33 15.16 -5.56 -13.33
CA ASP A 33 16.28 -6.23 -12.68
C ASP A 33 17.00 -5.29 -11.67
N PHE A 34 16.20 -4.41 -11.02
CA PHE A 34 16.67 -3.58 -9.93
C PHE A 34 16.69 -4.38 -8.63
N ASP A 35 17.42 -3.87 -7.64
CA ASP A 35 17.31 -4.36 -6.27
C ASP A 35 15.83 -4.24 -5.83
N PRO A 36 15.22 -5.27 -5.22
CA PRO A 36 13.83 -5.21 -4.78
C PRO A 36 13.55 -4.01 -3.85
N ASN A 37 14.54 -3.58 -3.08
CA ASN A 37 14.44 -2.39 -2.22
C ASN A 37 14.28 -1.08 -3.00
N HIS A 38 14.64 -1.06 -4.27
CA HIS A 38 14.51 0.10 -5.16
C HIS A 38 13.17 0.15 -5.89
N VAL A 39 12.33 -0.88 -5.75
CA VAL A 39 11.01 -0.93 -6.40
C VAL A 39 9.93 -1.03 -5.33
N MET A 40 8.96 -0.15 -5.39
CA MET A 40 7.87 -0.10 -4.41
C MET A 40 6.57 0.39 -5.06
N GLY A 41 5.44 0.00 -4.47
CA GLY A 41 4.13 0.44 -4.92
C GLY A 41 3.52 1.49 -3.99
N MET A 42 2.94 2.55 -4.57
CA MET A 42 2.17 3.56 -3.86
C MET A 42 0.75 3.05 -3.66
N ALA A 43 0.48 2.45 -2.50
CA ALA A 43 -0.80 1.85 -2.12
C ALA A 43 -1.24 2.31 -0.73
N GLY A 44 -0.66 1.70 0.29
CA GLY A 44 -1.05 1.88 1.69
C GLY A 44 -0.97 3.33 2.17
N VAL A 45 -0.04 4.14 1.66
CA VAL A 45 0.03 5.58 1.99
C VAL A 45 -1.28 6.27 1.61
N LEU A 46 -1.82 6.00 0.42
CA LEU A 46 -3.09 6.56 -0.05
C LEU A 46 -4.28 6.00 0.74
N ASP A 47 -4.33 4.69 0.94
CA ASP A 47 -5.44 4.02 1.62
C ASP A 47 -5.50 4.42 3.09
N THR A 48 -4.35 4.52 3.75
CA THR A 48 -4.24 5.04 5.12
C THR A 48 -4.67 6.50 5.20
N ALA A 49 -4.35 7.32 4.21
CA ALA A 49 -4.80 8.72 4.18
C ALA A 49 -6.34 8.83 4.09
N ARG A 50 -7.00 7.96 3.32
CA ARG A 50 -8.48 7.87 3.26
C ARG A 50 -9.07 7.44 4.60
N TYR A 51 -8.53 6.38 5.19
CA TYR A 51 -8.96 5.89 6.50
C TYR A 51 -8.85 6.97 7.58
N ARG A 52 -7.73 7.67 7.65
CA ARG A 52 -7.53 8.81 8.54
C ARG A 52 -8.54 9.93 8.31
N ALA A 53 -8.85 10.23 7.03
CA ALA A 53 -9.83 11.26 6.71
C ALA A 53 -11.24 10.88 7.19
N PHE A 54 -11.65 9.64 7.03
CA PHE A 54 -12.96 9.18 7.48
C PHE A 54 -13.07 9.11 9.00
N LEU A 55 -12.01 8.65 9.69
CA LEU A 55 -11.93 8.73 11.15
C LEU A 55 -12.00 10.17 11.66
N ALA A 56 -11.31 11.10 10.98
CA ALA A 56 -11.34 12.52 11.35
C ALA A 56 -12.75 13.14 11.21
N MET A 57 -13.48 12.74 10.17
CA MET A 57 -14.87 13.17 9.95
C MET A 57 -15.82 12.60 11.00
N GLU A 58 -15.68 11.34 11.38
CA GLU A 58 -16.52 10.68 12.37
C GLU A 58 -16.32 11.26 13.77
N LEU A 59 -15.07 11.48 14.14
CA LEU A 59 -14.70 11.95 15.49
C LEU A 59 -14.68 13.48 15.62
N ASP A 60 -14.87 14.23 14.53
CA ASP A 60 -14.71 15.70 14.47
C ASP A 60 -13.35 16.17 15.04
N VAL A 61 -12.27 15.50 14.64
CA VAL A 61 -10.91 15.80 15.08
C VAL A 61 -9.99 16.13 13.89
N SER A 62 -8.82 16.70 14.21
CA SER A 62 -7.80 16.94 13.18
C SER A 62 -7.21 15.64 12.65
N VAL A 63 -7.17 15.48 11.33
CA VAL A 63 -6.49 14.34 10.67
C VAL A 63 -4.99 14.25 11.02
N ARG A 64 -4.39 15.34 11.51
CA ARG A 64 -2.98 15.38 11.92
C ARG A 64 -2.71 14.58 13.19
N ASP A 65 -3.73 14.40 14.02
CA ASP A 65 -3.62 13.68 15.28
C ASP A 65 -3.87 12.18 15.13
N ILE A 66 -4.25 11.73 13.92
CA ILE A 66 -4.53 10.34 13.63
C ILE A 66 -3.29 9.67 13.05
N GLN A 67 -2.82 8.62 13.72
CA GLN A 67 -1.84 7.67 13.21
C GLN A 67 -2.59 6.37 12.91
N ALA A 68 -2.43 5.86 11.70
CA ALA A 68 -3.16 4.66 11.26
C ALA A 68 -2.26 3.79 10.40
N LEU A 69 -2.57 2.51 10.32
CA LEU A 69 -1.85 1.53 9.53
C LEU A 69 -2.84 0.64 8.78
N LEU A 70 -2.67 0.57 7.46
CA LEU A 70 -3.34 -0.38 6.58
C LEU A 70 -2.29 -1.21 5.85
N MET A 71 -2.55 -2.49 5.73
CA MET A 71 -1.70 -3.47 5.06
C MET A 71 -2.45 -4.18 3.94
N GLY A 72 -1.82 -5.20 3.35
CA GLY A 72 -2.44 -6.03 2.32
C GLY A 72 -2.38 -5.42 0.92
N GLY A 73 -2.98 -6.11 -0.06
CA GLY A 73 -3.08 -5.66 -1.45
C GLY A 73 -3.91 -4.41 -1.60
N HIS A 74 -3.59 -3.62 -2.62
CA HIS A 74 -4.32 -2.39 -2.91
C HIS A 74 -5.70 -2.67 -3.51
N GLY A 75 -6.76 -2.32 -2.80
CA GLY A 75 -8.16 -2.51 -3.22
C GLY A 75 -9.03 -3.14 -2.14
N ASP A 76 -9.96 -3.99 -2.56
CA ASP A 76 -11.00 -4.56 -1.66
C ASP A 76 -10.43 -5.50 -0.58
N THR A 77 -9.21 -6.00 -0.77
CA THR A 77 -8.53 -6.92 0.15
C THR A 77 -7.54 -6.23 1.10
N MET A 78 -7.56 -4.90 1.20
CA MET A 78 -6.73 -4.19 2.18
C MET A 78 -7.09 -4.62 3.61
N VAL A 79 -6.09 -4.63 4.48
CA VAL A 79 -6.17 -5.08 5.87
C VAL A 79 -5.95 -3.89 6.80
N PRO A 80 -7.02 -3.23 7.26
CA PRO A 80 -6.91 -2.19 8.27
C PRO A 80 -6.53 -2.79 9.62
N LEU A 81 -5.74 -2.04 10.38
CA LEU A 81 -5.29 -2.45 11.71
C LEU A 81 -5.77 -1.44 12.76
N PRO A 82 -7.02 -1.55 13.25
CA PRO A 82 -7.55 -0.64 14.28
C PRO A 82 -6.72 -0.64 15.56
N ARG A 83 -6.14 -1.79 15.95
CA ARG A 83 -5.26 -1.90 17.12
C ARG A 83 -4.00 -1.04 17.02
N TYR A 84 -3.54 -0.75 15.80
CA TYR A 84 -2.40 0.12 15.51
C TYR A 84 -2.83 1.53 15.08
N THR A 85 -4.13 1.85 15.23
CA THR A 85 -4.68 3.16 14.89
C THR A 85 -4.93 3.96 16.16
N THR A 86 -4.35 5.17 16.24
CA THR A 86 -4.48 6.04 17.41
C THR A 86 -4.84 7.47 17.03
N ILE A 87 -5.54 8.13 17.92
CA ILE A 87 -5.89 9.55 17.83
C ILE A 87 -5.23 10.27 19.03
N GLY A 88 -4.19 11.05 18.76
CA GLY A 88 -3.42 11.69 19.82
C GLY A 88 -2.80 10.71 20.82
N GLY A 89 -2.54 9.47 20.39
CA GLY A 89 -2.01 8.39 21.22
C GLY A 89 -3.08 7.53 21.91
N ILE A 90 -4.37 7.85 21.75
CA ILE A 90 -5.49 7.06 22.27
C ILE A 90 -5.89 6.04 21.20
N PRO A 91 -5.97 4.74 21.51
CA PRO A 91 -6.45 3.73 20.57
C PRO A 91 -7.84 4.06 20.03
N VAL A 92 -8.05 3.90 18.73
CA VAL A 92 -9.36 4.16 18.09
C VAL A 92 -10.47 3.29 18.68
N THR A 93 -10.12 2.08 19.13
CA THR A 93 -11.02 1.12 19.78
C THR A 93 -11.54 1.56 21.16
N GLU A 94 -10.93 2.59 21.76
CA GLU A 94 -11.44 3.23 22.98
C GLU A 94 -12.36 4.42 22.67
N MET A 95 -12.40 4.88 21.41
CA MET A 95 -13.15 6.08 21.00
C MET A 95 -14.37 5.74 20.14
N LEU A 96 -14.34 4.64 19.42
CA LEU A 96 -15.42 4.18 18.53
C LEU A 96 -15.76 2.71 18.84
N ASP A 97 -17.01 2.34 18.64
CA ASP A 97 -17.45 0.94 18.67
C ASP A 97 -17.03 0.20 17.39
N ASP A 98 -17.07 -1.12 17.47
CA ASP A 98 -16.62 -2.01 16.38
C ASP A 98 -17.46 -1.82 15.11
N ASP A 99 -18.78 -1.63 15.21
CA ASP A 99 -19.67 -1.41 14.06
C ASP A 99 -19.31 -0.12 13.30
N THR A 100 -19.00 0.93 14.04
CA THR A 100 -18.57 2.21 13.46
C THR A 100 -17.20 2.08 12.78
N ILE A 101 -16.25 1.40 13.42
CA ILE A 101 -14.92 1.14 12.82
C ILE A 101 -15.07 0.33 11.54
N GLU A 102 -15.88 -0.74 11.54
CA GLU A 102 -16.13 -1.57 10.36
C GLU A 102 -16.75 -0.76 9.20
N SER A 103 -17.74 0.08 9.51
CA SER A 103 -18.35 0.98 8.51
C SER A 103 -17.31 1.92 7.85
N ILE A 104 -16.39 2.47 8.65
CA ILE A 104 -15.31 3.34 8.14
C ILE A 104 -14.32 2.52 7.29
N VAL A 105 -13.99 1.31 7.70
CA VAL A 105 -13.15 0.40 6.94
C VAL A 105 -13.76 0.09 5.57
N GLU A 106 -15.02 -0.30 5.52
CA GLU A 106 -15.71 -0.60 4.26
C GLU A 106 -15.78 0.65 3.34
N ARG A 107 -16.03 1.81 3.89
CA ARG A 107 -15.97 3.06 3.12
C ARG A 107 -14.57 3.35 2.60
N THR A 108 -13.53 3.02 3.38
CA THR A 108 -12.13 3.19 2.96
C THR A 108 -11.80 2.32 1.75
N LYS A 109 -12.21 1.05 1.75
CA LYS A 109 -12.07 0.13 0.62
C LYS A 109 -12.73 0.68 -0.64
N GLY A 110 -13.95 1.19 -0.52
CA GLY A 110 -14.72 1.81 -1.60
C GLY A 110 -14.29 3.23 -2.00
N GLY A 111 -13.39 3.87 -1.24
CA GLY A 111 -13.12 5.31 -1.37
C GLY A 111 -12.62 5.79 -2.73
N GLY A 112 -11.90 4.95 -3.48
CA GLY A 112 -11.50 5.26 -4.85
C GLY A 112 -12.70 5.33 -5.80
N GLY A 113 -13.60 4.35 -5.70
CA GLY A 113 -14.85 4.31 -6.48
C GLY A 113 -15.81 5.45 -6.11
N GLU A 114 -15.91 5.81 -4.82
CA GLU A 114 -16.73 6.92 -4.35
C GLU A 114 -16.36 8.22 -5.08
N ILE A 115 -15.06 8.54 -5.17
CA ILE A 115 -14.58 9.75 -5.84
C ILE A 115 -14.83 9.67 -7.36
N VAL A 116 -14.56 8.53 -7.99
CA VAL A 116 -14.82 8.34 -9.43
C VAL A 116 -16.31 8.55 -9.74
N ASN A 117 -17.20 8.04 -8.91
CA ASN A 117 -18.64 8.22 -9.07
C ASN A 117 -19.07 9.69 -8.92
N MET A 118 -18.46 10.44 -8.00
CA MET A 118 -18.75 11.86 -7.78
C MET A 118 -18.19 12.77 -8.89
N MET A 119 -16.97 12.47 -9.37
CA MET A 119 -16.24 13.35 -10.29
C MET A 119 -16.34 12.92 -11.76
N GLY A 120 -16.78 11.70 -12.04
CA GLY A 120 -16.77 11.11 -13.38
C GLY A 120 -15.36 10.74 -13.87
N THR A 121 -14.35 10.86 -13.02
CA THR A 121 -12.94 10.56 -13.31
C THR A 121 -12.17 10.29 -12.03
N SER A 122 -10.93 9.79 -12.16
CA SER A 122 -10.04 9.54 -11.03
C SER A 122 -9.65 10.84 -10.31
N ALA A 123 -9.46 10.77 -9.00
CA ALA A 123 -8.96 11.86 -8.16
C ALA A 123 -7.44 11.89 -8.17
N TRP A 124 -6.83 12.52 -9.12
CA TRP A 124 -5.37 12.60 -9.29
C TRP A 124 -4.62 13.22 -8.11
N TYR A 125 -5.25 14.13 -7.37
CA TYR A 125 -4.61 14.88 -6.30
C TYR A 125 -4.16 14.00 -5.13
N ALA A 126 -5.00 13.10 -4.65
CA ALA A 126 -4.64 12.24 -3.52
C ALA A 126 -3.56 11.22 -3.89
N PRO A 127 -3.62 10.49 -5.02
CA PRO A 127 -2.50 9.67 -5.49
C PRO A 127 -1.20 10.45 -5.71
N GLY A 128 -1.30 11.65 -6.28
CA GLY A 128 -0.15 12.54 -6.48
C GLY A 128 0.49 12.98 -5.17
N ALA A 129 -0.31 13.33 -4.16
CA ALA A 129 0.19 13.69 -2.83
C ALA A 129 0.85 12.50 -2.12
N ALA A 130 0.25 11.30 -2.20
CA ALA A 130 0.81 10.08 -1.62
C ALA A 130 2.16 9.71 -2.26
N ALA A 131 2.25 9.76 -3.59
CA ALA A 131 3.51 9.53 -4.31
C ALA A 131 4.57 10.60 -3.97
N ALA A 132 4.16 11.87 -3.81
CA ALA A 132 5.06 12.95 -3.41
C ALA A 132 5.59 12.75 -1.98
N GLU A 133 4.78 12.26 -1.04
CA GLU A 133 5.19 11.93 0.33
C GLU A 133 6.26 10.83 0.34
N MET A 134 6.06 9.77 -0.46
CA MET A 134 7.06 8.70 -0.61
C MET A 134 8.35 9.23 -1.25
N ALA A 135 8.24 10.01 -2.32
CA ALA A 135 9.40 10.61 -2.98
C ALA A 135 10.17 11.56 -2.06
N GLU A 136 9.48 12.35 -1.25
CA GLU A 136 10.11 13.23 -0.25
C GLU A 136 10.88 12.43 0.80
N ALA A 137 10.31 11.30 1.28
CA ALA A 137 10.97 10.42 2.24
C ALA A 137 12.29 9.87 1.70
N ILE A 138 12.32 9.49 0.42
CA ILE A 138 13.53 9.00 -0.26
C ILE A 138 14.54 10.13 -0.49
N ILE A 139 14.12 11.22 -1.13
CA ILE A 139 15.02 12.32 -1.54
C ILE A 139 15.68 13.00 -0.34
N LYS A 140 14.92 13.16 0.75
CA LYS A 140 15.41 13.83 1.98
C LYS A 140 15.96 12.85 3.02
N ASP A 141 15.99 11.56 2.72
CA ASP A 141 16.40 10.50 3.65
C ASP A 141 15.68 10.57 5.01
N ASN A 142 14.37 10.80 4.98
CA ASN A 142 13.60 11.07 6.19
C ASN A 142 13.36 9.84 7.07
N LYS A 143 13.69 8.64 6.62
CA LYS A 143 13.48 7.37 7.33
C LYS A 143 12.03 7.21 7.81
N ARG A 144 11.06 7.59 6.95
CA ARG A 144 9.65 7.52 7.28
C ARG A 144 9.19 6.07 7.38
N VAL A 145 8.38 5.79 8.39
CA VAL A 145 7.60 4.54 8.44
C VAL A 145 6.28 4.79 7.74
N LEU A 146 6.09 4.14 6.61
CA LEU A 146 4.92 4.30 5.73
C LEU A 146 4.44 2.92 5.24
N PRO A 147 3.14 2.70 5.06
CA PRO A 147 2.66 1.50 4.39
C PRO A 147 2.84 1.64 2.87
N ALA A 148 3.54 0.71 2.27
CA ALA A 148 3.78 0.66 0.82
C ALA A 148 3.83 -0.80 0.35
N ALA A 149 3.55 -1.05 -0.92
CA ALA A 149 3.79 -2.37 -1.48
C ALA A 149 5.30 -2.58 -1.63
N ALA A 150 5.83 -3.54 -0.89
CA ALA A 150 7.25 -3.92 -0.88
C ALA A 150 7.39 -5.42 -1.17
N TYR A 151 8.58 -5.81 -1.61
CA TYR A 151 8.90 -7.20 -1.90
C TYR A 151 9.08 -7.97 -0.59
N CYS A 152 8.20 -8.93 -0.35
CA CYS A 152 8.28 -9.84 0.79
C CYS A 152 8.97 -11.14 0.36
N ASP A 153 9.96 -11.55 1.15
CA ASP A 153 10.73 -12.80 0.98
C ASP A 153 10.97 -13.48 2.35
N GLY A 154 9.87 -13.71 3.06
CA GLY A 154 9.84 -14.33 4.39
C GLY A 154 8.98 -13.54 5.38
N GLU A 155 8.90 -12.23 5.24
CA GLU A 155 8.12 -11.37 6.13
C GLU A 155 6.64 -11.74 6.05
N TYR A 156 5.98 -11.76 7.21
CA TYR A 156 4.59 -12.23 7.37
C TYR A 156 4.34 -13.64 6.81
N GLY A 157 5.40 -14.45 6.61
CA GLY A 157 5.32 -15.77 5.96
C GLY A 157 5.09 -15.73 4.45
N LEU A 158 5.18 -14.56 3.83
CA LEU A 158 4.95 -14.32 2.40
C LEU A 158 6.27 -14.38 1.63
N ASN A 159 6.23 -14.87 0.39
CA ASN A 159 7.43 -15.00 -0.44
C ASN A 159 7.13 -14.60 -1.88
N ASP A 160 8.12 -14.02 -2.54
CA ASP A 160 8.13 -13.67 -3.97
C ASP A 160 6.91 -12.84 -4.41
N MET A 161 6.51 -11.87 -3.60
CA MET A 161 5.41 -10.97 -3.95
C MET A 161 5.62 -9.55 -3.45
N PHE A 162 5.00 -8.60 -4.13
CA PHE A 162 4.82 -7.24 -3.63
C PHE A 162 3.44 -7.12 -3.00
N ILE A 163 3.39 -6.67 -1.76
CA ILE A 163 2.15 -6.45 -1.02
C ILE A 163 2.33 -5.31 -0.02
N GLY A 164 1.25 -4.64 0.36
CA GLY A 164 1.27 -3.53 1.30
C GLY A 164 1.66 -3.96 2.71
N VAL A 165 2.82 -3.47 3.18
CA VAL A 165 3.37 -3.70 4.51
C VAL A 165 3.96 -2.40 5.06
N PRO A 166 4.17 -2.27 6.38
CA PRO A 166 4.89 -1.13 6.95
C PRO A 166 6.35 -1.19 6.54
N VAL A 167 6.86 -0.13 5.94
CA VAL A 167 8.25 -0.04 5.52
C VAL A 167 8.93 1.18 6.11
N LYS A 168 10.21 1.08 6.40
CA LYS A 168 11.08 2.23 6.60
C LYS A 168 11.60 2.69 5.25
N LEU A 169 11.21 3.89 4.85
CA LEU A 169 11.51 4.48 3.55
C LEU A 169 12.52 5.61 3.69
N GLY A 170 13.66 5.45 3.07
CA GLY A 170 14.77 6.41 3.09
C GLY A 170 15.53 6.46 1.77
N ALA A 171 16.76 6.98 1.78
CA ALA A 171 17.57 7.23 0.58
C ALA A 171 17.83 5.95 -0.25
N ASP A 172 17.90 4.81 0.40
CA ASP A 172 18.12 3.51 -0.27
C ASP A 172 16.82 2.84 -0.75
N GLY A 173 15.69 3.56 -0.68
CA GLY A 173 14.35 3.02 -1.01
C GLY A 173 13.71 2.37 0.21
N VAL A 174 13.21 1.14 0.09
CA VAL A 174 12.71 0.33 1.20
C VAL A 174 13.92 -0.22 1.97
N GLU A 175 14.21 0.37 3.12
CA GLU A 175 15.39 -0.02 3.92
C GLU A 175 15.09 -1.15 4.91
N GLU A 176 13.83 -1.31 5.28
CA GLU A 176 13.38 -2.32 6.21
C GLU A 176 11.88 -2.54 6.06
N ILE A 177 11.43 -3.78 6.09
CA ILE A 177 10.03 -4.13 6.35
C ILE A 177 9.87 -4.30 7.86
N ILE A 178 8.90 -3.62 8.44
CA ILE A 178 8.63 -3.67 9.88
C ILE A 178 7.50 -4.67 10.09
N GLU A 179 7.81 -5.81 10.70
CA GLU A 179 6.80 -6.79 11.07
C GLU A 179 6.11 -6.35 12.37
N VAL A 180 4.79 -6.27 12.33
CA VAL A 180 3.93 -6.04 13.49
C VAL A 180 3.21 -7.33 13.87
N ASP A 181 2.93 -7.51 15.15
CA ASP A 181 2.17 -8.67 15.61
C ASP A 181 0.72 -8.56 15.11
N LEU A 182 0.29 -9.52 14.32
CA LEU A 182 -1.09 -9.66 13.85
C LEU A 182 -1.87 -10.62 14.75
N SER A 183 -3.14 -10.30 15.02
CA SER A 183 -4.06 -11.28 15.61
C SER A 183 -4.36 -12.41 14.62
N ASP A 184 -4.94 -13.50 15.07
CA ASP A 184 -5.33 -14.62 14.20
C ASP A 184 -6.25 -14.13 13.07
N GLU A 185 -7.21 -13.24 13.36
CA GLU A 185 -8.13 -12.66 12.38
C GLU A 185 -7.39 -11.75 11.37
N GLU A 186 -6.45 -10.94 11.85
CA GLU A 186 -5.64 -10.08 10.97
C GLU A 186 -4.69 -10.90 10.09
N GLN A 187 -4.17 -12.03 10.59
CA GLN A 187 -3.39 -12.98 9.81
C GLN A 187 -4.22 -13.63 8.71
N ASP A 188 -5.45 -14.05 9.01
CA ASP A 188 -6.38 -14.63 8.03
C ASP A 188 -6.73 -13.60 6.93
N LEU A 189 -6.94 -12.33 7.30
CA LEU A 189 -7.17 -11.25 6.34
C LEU A 189 -5.93 -11.01 5.47
N MET A 190 -4.74 -11.02 6.07
CA MET A 190 -3.48 -10.83 5.33
C MET A 190 -3.23 -11.99 4.37
N GLN A 191 -3.50 -13.24 4.78
CA GLN A 191 -3.41 -14.39 3.90
C GLN A 191 -4.42 -14.32 2.74
N THR A 192 -5.67 -13.95 3.02
CA THR A 192 -6.70 -13.73 1.98
C THR A 192 -6.24 -12.67 0.97
N SER A 193 -5.63 -11.61 1.46
CA SER A 193 -5.08 -10.55 0.61
C SER A 193 -3.91 -11.03 -0.24
N ALA A 194 -3.01 -11.81 0.34
CA ALA A 194 -1.87 -12.42 -0.37
C ALA A 194 -2.35 -13.42 -1.43
N ASP A 195 -3.33 -14.26 -1.13
CA ASP A 195 -3.92 -15.20 -2.09
C ASP A 195 -4.54 -14.48 -3.29
N HIS A 196 -5.16 -13.31 -3.07
CA HIS A 196 -5.69 -12.48 -4.16
C HIS A 196 -4.55 -11.91 -5.03
N VAL A 197 -3.49 -11.41 -4.44
CA VAL A 197 -2.30 -10.95 -5.18
C VAL A 197 -1.70 -12.10 -5.97
N GLN A 198 -1.53 -13.30 -5.36
CA GLN A 198 -1.01 -14.48 -6.02
C GLN A 198 -1.86 -14.90 -7.22
N ALA A 199 -3.19 -14.94 -7.07
CA ALA A 199 -4.09 -15.26 -8.19
C ALA A 199 -3.93 -14.30 -9.37
N ASN A 200 -3.63 -13.03 -9.11
CA ASN A 200 -3.35 -12.05 -10.16
C ASN A 200 -1.97 -12.27 -10.81
N LEU A 201 -0.96 -12.68 -10.04
CA LEU A 201 0.35 -13.06 -10.57
C LEU A 201 0.26 -14.33 -11.43
N ASP A 202 -0.51 -15.33 -11.01
CA ASP A 202 -0.77 -16.54 -11.80
C ASP A 202 -1.45 -16.21 -13.14
N ASN A 203 -2.40 -15.27 -13.14
CA ASN A 203 -2.99 -14.77 -14.38
C ASN A 203 -1.97 -14.08 -15.28
N LEU A 204 -1.05 -13.31 -14.71
CA LEU A 204 0.04 -12.69 -15.47
C LEU A 204 0.91 -13.73 -16.16
N GLU A 205 1.33 -14.78 -15.45
CA GLU A 205 2.14 -15.84 -16.01
C GLU A 205 1.39 -16.64 -17.09
N ARG A 206 0.10 -16.89 -16.89
CA ARG A 206 -0.74 -17.51 -17.93
C ARG A 206 -0.79 -16.65 -19.20
N LEU A 207 -1.02 -15.33 -19.07
CA LEU A 207 -1.06 -14.43 -20.24
C LEU A 207 0.29 -14.34 -20.97
N LYS A 208 1.41 -14.39 -20.26
CA LYS A 208 2.75 -14.50 -20.86
C LYS A 208 2.91 -15.82 -21.62
N SER A 209 2.50 -16.95 -21.03
CA SER A 209 2.61 -18.27 -21.65
C SER A 209 1.75 -18.41 -22.92
N GLU A 210 0.62 -17.73 -22.97
CA GLU A 210 -0.28 -17.66 -24.13
C GLU A 210 0.19 -16.67 -25.21
N GLY A 211 1.27 -15.89 -24.95
CA GLY A 211 1.78 -14.85 -25.84
C GLY A 211 0.84 -13.64 -26.00
N ALA A 212 -0.10 -13.47 -25.06
CA ALA A 212 -1.03 -12.34 -25.06
C ALA A 212 -0.35 -11.04 -24.62
N ILE A 213 0.72 -11.16 -23.85
CA ILE A 213 1.60 -10.07 -23.43
C ILE A 213 3.06 -10.51 -23.56
N GLY A 214 3.97 -9.55 -23.83
CA GLY A 214 5.40 -9.76 -24.02
C GLY A 214 6.24 -8.98 -23.05
#